data_59da0ba54a997cbac86601d76fecee64
#
_entry.id   59da0ba54a997cbac86601d76fecee64
#
_cell.length_a   1.000
_cell.length_b   1.000
_cell.length_c   1.000
_cell.angle_alpha   90.00
_cell.angle_beta   90.00
_cell.angle_gamma   90.00
#
_symmetry.space_group_name_H-M   'P 1'
#
loop_
_entity.id
_entity.type
_entity.pdbx_description
1 polymer ?
#
loop_
_entity_poly.entity_id
_entity_poly.type
_entity_poly.pdbx_seq_one_letter_code
_entity_poly.pdbx_strand_id
1 'polypeptide(L)'
;MRHPAGVGTGAHNSAEESSVLARLGMTERGQESRVSAVALAILLLLGGAMGTLNLFVDGVLREGAPRSVYAATMGLLLLMASWLLVHRRAGVRTTFALVLLGDLIYVVVSLSIADPLRHSTPLMLLFAAFIAAWFLGPWMLTAHMLLTPVACTIALWDSYDSRAALLIQVLVSAGMLDSASLGVFVLRRRIQRLLAATEAASRVDPLTGLHNRRYLAEQASRVWRQARRDGTRVAAMVLDLDHFKKVNDVHGHAVGDAVLQAVSRSLAATVRPADLLARTGGEEIVVVGMVGDPDEAARLGERLRIAVAETRTEDGHSVTVSIGVALVRPVDGDDAPASLWRLIDRADAAMYEAKRSGRDRVAAIRLPHPRRARHTPATDAV
;
A
#
# COMPACT_ATOMS: atom_id res chain seq x y z
N MET A 1 7.49 17.26 -47.56
CA MET A 1 8.27 17.16 -46.30
C MET A 1 7.28 16.97 -45.14
N ARG A 2 7.29 15.79 -44.52
CA ARG A 2 6.37 15.39 -43.45
C ARG A 2 7.03 15.67 -42.10
N HIS A 3 6.32 16.36 -41.20
CA HIS A 3 6.67 16.36 -39.77
C HIS A 3 5.74 15.41 -39.03
N PRO A 4 6.23 14.53 -38.18
CA PRO A 4 5.40 13.76 -37.27
C PRO A 4 5.23 14.53 -35.96
N ALA A 5 3.98 14.72 -35.55
CA ALA A 5 3.57 15.28 -34.28
C ALA A 5 3.74 14.27 -33.14
N GLY A 6 4.11 14.78 -31.98
CA GLY A 6 4.56 14.09 -30.80
C GLY A 6 3.60 13.12 -30.14
N VAL A 7 4.18 12.02 -29.76
CA VAL A 7 3.70 11.11 -28.71
C VAL A 7 4.66 11.30 -27.53
N GLY A 8 4.24 12.00 -26.49
CA GLY A 8 5.16 12.30 -25.38
C GLY A 8 4.55 12.56 -24.00
N THR A 9 3.22 12.57 -23.87
CA THR A 9 2.60 12.97 -22.58
C THR A 9 2.06 11.81 -21.73
N GLY A 10 1.86 10.62 -22.29
CA GLY A 10 1.38 9.45 -21.52
C GLY A 10 2.46 8.73 -20.71
N ALA A 11 3.73 8.84 -21.12
CA ALA A 11 4.83 8.14 -20.45
C ALA A 11 5.30 8.84 -19.14
N HIS A 12 5.08 10.13 -19.01
CA HIS A 12 5.50 10.88 -17.83
C HIS A 12 4.55 10.65 -16.64
N ASN A 13 3.23 10.58 -16.88
CA ASN A 13 2.24 10.30 -15.82
C ASN A 13 2.35 8.86 -15.30
N SER A 14 2.58 7.88 -16.16
CA SER A 14 2.74 6.49 -15.73
C SER A 14 4.02 6.25 -14.91
N ALA A 15 5.08 7.03 -15.15
CA ALA A 15 6.30 6.97 -14.37
C ALA A 15 6.14 7.61 -12.96
N GLU A 16 5.35 8.67 -12.84
CA GLU A 16 5.04 9.31 -11.55
C GLU A 16 4.07 8.48 -10.71
N GLU A 17 3.00 7.93 -11.29
CA GLU A 17 2.12 6.97 -10.59
C GLU A 17 2.89 5.73 -10.11
N SER A 18 3.77 5.19 -10.95
CA SER A 18 4.65 4.08 -10.55
C SER A 18 5.60 4.46 -9.41
N SER A 19 6.03 5.72 -9.31
CA SER A 19 6.90 6.20 -8.24
C SER A 19 6.17 6.38 -6.91
N VAL A 20 4.91 6.82 -6.93
CA VAL A 20 4.07 6.98 -5.73
C VAL A 20 3.67 5.61 -5.18
N LEU A 21 3.22 4.70 -6.03
CA LEU A 21 2.91 3.32 -5.64
C LEU A 21 4.15 2.57 -5.13
N ALA A 22 5.33 2.82 -5.72
CA ALA A 22 6.59 2.27 -5.24
C ALA A 22 7.00 2.83 -3.87
N ARG A 23 6.69 4.09 -3.55
CA ARG A 23 6.98 4.72 -2.25
C ARG A 23 6.03 4.25 -1.15
N LEU A 24 4.73 4.14 -1.43
CA LEU A 24 3.75 3.53 -0.51
C LEU A 24 4.13 2.08 -0.21
N GLY A 25 4.48 1.29 -1.22
CA GLY A 25 5.00 -0.06 -1.03
C GLY A 25 6.35 -0.13 -0.30
N MET A 26 7.18 0.91 -0.28
CA MET A 26 8.39 0.97 0.53
C MET A 26 8.11 1.26 2.01
N THR A 27 7.09 2.04 2.34
CA THR A 27 6.69 2.33 3.72
C THR A 27 6.07 1.09 4.37
N GLU A 28 5.18 0.39 3.67
CA GLU A 28 4.63 -0.91 4.12
C GLU A 28 5.73 -1.97 4.25
N ARG A 29 6.61 -2.10 3.27
CA ARG A 29 7.78 -3.01 3.34
C ARG A 29 8.70 -2.67 4.50
N GLY A 30 8.85 -1.39 4.86
CA GLY A 30 9.64 -0.94 6.01
C GLY A 30 9.01 -1.38 7.33
N GLN A 31 7.71 -1.33 7.46
CA GLN A 31 6.96 -1.76 8.64
C GLN A 31 6.93 -3.29 8.76
N GLU A 32 6.65 -4.01 7.68
CA GLU A 32 6.75 -5.47 7.63
C GLU A 32 8.17 -5.97 8.00
N SER A 33 9.21 -5.30 7.52
CA SER A 33 10.60 -5.60 7.85
C SER A 33 10.93 -5.41 9.34
N ARG A 34 10.31 -4.44 10.02
CA ARG A 34 10.46 -4.24 11.48
C ARG A 34 9.73 -5.31 12.27
N VAL A 35 8.50 -5.63 11.90
CA VAL A 35 7.70 -6.65 12.58
C VAL A 35 8.38 -8.02 12.45
N SER A 36 8.87 -8.38 11.25
CA SER A 36 9.59 -9.64 11.05
C SER A 36 10.89 -9.69 11.86
N ALA A 37 11.65 -8.60 11.94
CA ALA A 37 12.88 -8.54 12.72
C ALA A 37 12.61 -8.75 14.22
N VAL A 38 11.59 -8.11 14.78
CA VAL A 38 11.23 -8.25 16.19
C VAL A 38 10.70 -9.67 16.50
N ALA A 39 9.83 -10.22 15.64
CA ALA A 39 9.31 -11.57 15.81
C ALA A 39 10.43 -12.62 15.78
N LEU A 40 11.34 -12.53 14.80
CA LEU A 40 12.53 -13.39 14.71
C LEU A 40 13.42 -13.24 15.95
N ALA A 41 13.68 -12.02 16.39
CA ALA A 41 14.51 -11.77 17.58
C ALA A 41 13.93 -12.42 18.83
N ILE A 42 12.63 -12.29 19.05
CA ILE A 42 11.94 -12.93 20.21
C ILE A 42 12.09 -14.45 20.15
N LEU A 43 11.87 -15.07 18.98
CA LEU A 43 11.98 -16.51 18.81
C LEU A 43 13.42 -17.01 19.02
N LEU A 44 14.42 -16.31 18.47
CA LEU A 44 15.83 -16.63 18.68
C LEU A 44 16.27 -16.45 20.13
N LEU A 45 15.75 -15.42 20.83
CA LEU A 45 16.01 -15.23 22.26
C LEU A 45 15.42 -16.37 23.10
N LEU A 46 14.16 -16.73 22.84
CA LEU A 46 13.50 -17.83 23.56
C LEU A 46 14.22 -19.16 23.30
N GLY A 47 14.51 -19.47 22.04
CA GLY A 47 15.24 -20.68 21.66
C GLY A 47 16.64 -20.73 22.27
N GLY A 48 17.40 -19.64 22.20
CA GLY A 48 18.72 -19.52 22.78
C GLY A 48 18.74 -19.62 24.32
N ALA A 49 17.79 -18.95 25.00
CA ALA A 49 17.66 -18.99 26.43
C ALA A 49 17.28 -20.41 26.94
N MET A 50 16.24 -21.00 26.33
CA MET A 50 15.83 -22.37 26.67
C MET A 50 16.91 -23.41 26.37
N GLY A 51 17.56 -23.30 25.20
CA GLY A 51 18.68 -24.16 24.85
C GLY A 51 19.86 -24.03 25.80
N THR A 52 20.15 -22.84 26.31
CA THR A 52 21.22 -22.61 27.28
C THR A 52 20.97 -23.33 28.60
N LEU A 53 19.72 -23.52 29.03
CA LEU A 53 19.38 -24.28 30.21
C LEU A 53 19.85 -25.74 30.14
N ASN A 54 19.88 -26.34 28.97
CA ASN A 54 20.34 -27.72 28.77
C ASN A 54 21.83 -27.90 29.08
N LEU A 55 22.62 -26.83 29.14
CA LEU A 55 24.03 -26.88 29.51
C LEU A 55 24.21 -27.15 31.06
N PHE A 56 23.17 -26.83 31.84
CA PHE A 56 23.18 -26.93 33.30
C PHE A 56 22.44 -28.17 33.84
N VAL A 57 21.86 -28.96 32.91
CA VAL A 57 21.15 -30.19 33.30
C VAL A 57 22.00 -31.40 32.89
N ASP A 58 22.35 -32.21 33.91
CA ASP A 58 23.14 -33.42 33.66
C ASP A 58 22.33 -34.47 32.87
N GLY A 59 23.00 -35.19 32.00
CA GLY A 59 22.41 -36.25 31.17
C GLY A 59 21.58 -35.79 29.97
N VAL A 60 21.45 -34.49 29.73
CA VAL A 60 20.77 -33.97 28.52
C VAL A 60 21.67 -34.00 27.30
N LEU A 61 22.94 -33.62 27.45
CA LEU A 61 23.90 -33.67 26.38
C LEU A 61 24.49 -35.08 26.22
N ARG A 62 24.68 -35.51 24.99
CA ARG A 62 25.28 -36.81 24.63
C ARG A 62 26.71 -36.91 25.20
N GLU A 63 27.09 -38.06 25.75
CA GLU A 63 28.47 -38.31 26.15
C GLU A 63 29.40 -38.22 24.95
N GLY A 64 30.47 -37.41 25.02
CA GLY A 64 31.41 -37.14 23.92
C GLY A 64 30.98 -36.03 22.97
N ALA A 65 29.77 -35.50 23.06
CA ALA A 65 29.40 -34.33 22.28
C ALA A 65 30.18 -33.10 22.77
N PRO A 66 30.75 -32.30 21.85
CA PRO A 66 31.56 -31.12 22.26
C PRO A 66 30.62 -30.05 22.83
N ARG A 67 30.57 -29.95 24.19
CA ARG A 67 29.77 -28.92 24.89
C ARG A 67 30.07 -27.50 24.39
N SER A 68 31.29 -27.25 23.90
CA SER A 68 31.69 -25.99 23.30
C SER A 68 30.95 -25.68 22.00
N VAL A 69 30.65 -26.66 21.16
CA VAL A 69 29.87 -26.46 19.91
C VAL A 69 28.44 -26.12 20.25
N TYR A 70 27.82 -26.84 21.20
CA TYR A 70 26.47 -26.56 21.66
C TYR A 70 26.36 -25.14 22.26
N ALA A 71 27.28 -24.78 23.18
CA ALA A 71 27.34 -23.47 23.80
C ALA A 71 27.57 -22.34 22.77
N ALA A 72 28.45 -22.56 21.79
CA ALA A 72 28.67 -21.62 20.67
C ALA A 72 27.40 -21.42 19.82
N THR A 73 26.64 -22.49 19.57
CA THR A 73 25.36 -22.42 18.86
C THR A 73 24.33 -21.59 19.62
N MET A 74 24.21 -21.78 20.93
CA MET A 74 23.32 -20.96 21.77
C MET A 74 23.78 -19.49 21.81
N GLY A 75 25.09 -19.25 21.95
CA GLY A 75 25.66 -17.91 21.86
C GLY A 75 25.37 -17.23 20.52
N LEU A 76 25.46 -17.94 19.41
CA LEU A 76 25.12 -17.43 18.08
C LEU A 76 23.66 -17.02 17.99
N LEU A 77 22.72 -17.83 18.50
CA LEU A 77 21.28 -17.48 18.56
C LEU A 77 21.04 -16.18 19.32
N LEU A 78 21.63 -16.02 20.50
CA LEU A 78 21.49 -14.83 21.33
C LEU A 78 22.11 -13.59 20.70
N LEU A 79 23.26 -13.73 20.04
CA LEU A 79 23.93 -12.64 19.28
C LEU A 79 23.07 -12.20 18.10
N MET A 80 22.51 -13.14 17.34
CA MET A 80 21.65 -12.83 16.19
C MET A 80 20.34 -12.16 16.63
N ALA A 81 19.75 -12.62 17.74
CA ALA A 81 18.57 -11.99 18.30
C ALA A 81 18.88 -10.54 18.72
N SER A 82 20.01 -10.32 19.40
CA SER A 82 20.45 -8.98 19.82
C SER A 82 20.71 -8.07 18.62
N TRP A 83 21.35 -8.60 17.58
CA TRP A 83 21.59 -7.88 16.34
C TRP A 83 20.28 -7.44 15.66
N LEU A 84 19.27 -8.33 15.59
CA LEU A 84 17.95 -8.03 15.04
C LEU A 84 17.21 -6.96 15.87
N LEU A 85 17.32 -6.98 17.20
CA LEU A 85 16.71 -5.98 18.09
C LEU A 85 17.34 -4.59 17.88
N VAL A 86 18.65 -4.53 17.66
CA VAL A 86 19.36 -3.26 17.43
C VAL A 86 19.01 -2.69 16.05
N HIS A 87 19.15 -3.50 15.02
CA HIS A 87 18.96 -3.03 13.63
C HIS A 87 17.48 -2.89 13.24
N ARG A 88 16.60 -3.65 13.88
CA ARG A 88 15.12 -3.63 13.68
C ARG A 88 14.69 -3.70 12.21
N ARG A 89 15.49 -4.36 11.38
CA ARG A 89 15.22 -4.54 9.95
C ARG A 89 15.64 -5.95 9.52
N ALA A 90 14.67 -6.70 8.98
CA ALA A 90 14.93 -7.97 8.34
C ALA A 90 14.22 -8.00 6.99
N GLY A 91 14.98 -7.88 5.91
CA GLY A 91 14.44 -8.05 4.56
C GLY A 91 14.08 -9.52 4.29
N VAL A 92 13.30 -9.76 3.25
CA VAL A 92 12.82 -11.10 2.87
C VAL A 92 13.97 -12.12 2.72
N ARG A 93 15.09 -11.73 2.10
CA ARG A 93 16.28 -12.59 1.95
C ARG A 93 16.93 -12.92 3.29
N THR A 94 17.03 -11.92 4.19
CA THR A 94 17.57 -12.11 5.54
C THR A 94 16.66 -13.02 6.34
N THR A 95 15.34 -12.82 6.29
CA THR A 95 14.36 -13.70 6.95
C THR A 95 14.46 -15.14 6.46
N PHE A 96 14.60 -15.35 5.15
CA PHE A 96 14.78 -16.69 4.58
C PHE A 96 16.09 -17.36 5.05
N ALA A 97 17.20 -16.63 5.03
CA ALA A 97 18.47 -17.14 5.54
C ALA A 97 18.41 -17.52 7.04
N LEU A 98 17.70 -16.73 7.85
CA LEU A 98 17.49 -17.00 9.27
C LEU A 98 16.58 -18.21 9.52
N VAL A 99 15.58 -18.43 8.69
CA VAL A 99 14.73 -19.65 8.75
C VAL A 99 15.57 -20.89 8.46
N LEU A 100 16.37 -20.88 7.38
CA LEU A 100 17.26 -22.00 7.05
C LEU A 100 18.32 -22.24 8.11
N LEU A 101 18.85 -21.18 8.71
CA LEU A 101 19.77 -21.30 9.83
C LEU A 101 19.08 -21.91 11.06
N GLY A 102 17.80 -21.59 11.32
CA GLY A 102 16.99 -22.22 12.36
C GLY A 102 16.87 -23.74 12.15
N ASP A 103 16.62 -24.17 10.91
CA ASP A 103 16.60 -25.60 10.55
C ASP A 103 17.97 -26.28 10.80
N LEU A 104 19.06 -25.63 10.42
CA LEU A 104 20.41 -26.12 10.66
C LEU A 104 20.72 -26.21 12.17
N ILE A 105 20.35 -25.18 12.93
CA ILE A 105 20.53 -25.16 14.39
C ILE A 105 19.75 -26.29 15.04
N TYR A 106 18.51 -26.55 14.62
CA TYR A 106 17.74 -27.68 15.09
C TYR A 106 18.49 -29.01 14.90
N VAL A 107 19.08 -29.23 13.72
CA VAL A 107 19.89 -30.42 13.45
C VAL A 107 21.11 -30.52 14.40
N VAL A 108 21.87 -29.43 14.56
CA VAL A 108 23.05 -29.40 15.43
C VAL A 108 22.67 -29.66 16.90
N VAL A 109 21.60 -29.07 17.37
CA VAL A 109 21.05 -29.26 18.70
C VAL A 109 20.63 -30.71 18.91
N SER A 110 19.87 -31.28 17.98
CA SER A 110 19.37 -32.67 18.06
C SER A 110 20.52 -33.69 18.07
N LEU A 111 21.56 -33.49 17.27
CA LEU A 111 22.76 -34.36 17.27
C LEU A 111 23.61 -34.24 18.54
N SER A 112 23.50 -33.12 19.27
CA SER A 112 24.22 -32.87 20.52
C SER A 112 23.50 -33.41 21.77
N ILE A 113 22.22 -33.76 21.66
CA ILE A 113 21.38 -34.20 22.76
C ILE A 113 21.36 -35.75 22.84
N ALA A 114 21.37 -36.30 24.07
CA ALA A 114 21.39 -37.74 24.28
C ALA A 114 20.11 -38.42 23.83
N ASP A 115 18.96 -37.81 24.14
CA ASP A 115 17.63 -38.29 23.71
C ASP A 115 16.88 -37.16 22.95
N PRO A 116 17.06 -37.08 21.62
CA PRO A 116 16.40 -36.05 20.82
C PRO A 116 14.87 -36.11 20.86
N LEU A 117 14.28 -37.27 21.05
CA LEU A 117 12.84 -37.45 21.10
C LEU A 117 12.24 -36.81 22.36
N ARG A 118 13.00 -36.82 23.44
CA ARG A 118 12.57 -36.27 24.73
C ARG A 118 12.88 -34.78 24.91
N HIS A 119 14.02 -34.32 24.39
CA HIS A 119 14.55 -32.98 24.68
C HIS A 119 14.68 -32.07 23.47
N SER A 120 14.58 -32.58 22.24
CA SER A 120 14.71 -31.82 20.99
C SER A 120 13.75 -32.31 19.91
N THR A 121 12.45 -32.20 20.21
CA THR A 121 11.42 -32.70 19.26
C THR A 121 11.36 -31.89 17.97
N PRO A 122 10.92 -32.47 16.85
CA PRO A 122 10.68 -31.75 15.60
C PRO A 122 9.74 -30.53 15.72
N LEU A 123 8.94 -30.45 16.80
CA LEU A 123 8.10 -29.29 17.10
C LEU A 123 8.90 -27.98 17.28
N MET A 124 10.21 -28.05 17.56
CA MET A 124 11.07 -26.86 17.57
C MET A 124 11.14 -26.16 16.21
N LEU A 125 10.95 -26.89 15.12
CA LEU A 125 10.87 -26.32 13.76
C LEU A 125 9.58 -25.53 13.52
N LEU A 126 8.56 -25.67 14.39
CA LEU A 126 7.28 -24.95 14.24
C LEU A 126 7.47 -23.44 14.20
N PHE A 127 8.45 -22.92 14.94
CA PHE A 127 8.74 -21.49 14.92
C PHE A 127 9.31 -21.02 13.57
N ALA A 128 10.29 -21.78 13.01
CA ALA A 128 10.84 -21.49 11.71
C ALA A 128 9.75 -21.61 10.63
N ALA A 129 8.93 -22.65 10.70
CA ALA A 129 7.81 -22.92 9.82
C ALA A 129 6.76 -21.78 9.85
N PHE A 130 6.40 -21.29 11.05
CA PHE A 130 5.47 -20.18 11.20
C PHE A 130 6.02 -18.88 10.58
N ILE A 131 7.29 -18.54 10.85
CA ILE A 131 7.96 -17.37 10.25
C ILE A 131 8.02 -17.49 8.73
N ALA A 132 8.38 -18.67 8.23
CA ALA A 132 8.41 -18.92 6.78
C ALA A 132 7.01 -18.71 6.16
N ALA A 133 5.95 -19.26 6.75
CA ALA A 133 4.59 -19.14 6.27
C ALA A 133 4.07 -17.69 6.33
N TRP A 134 4.46 -16.91 7.37
CA TRP A 134 3.96 -15.56 7.57
C TRP A 134 4.71 -14.49 6.76
N PHE A 135 6.03 -14.59 6.61
CA PHE A 135 6.83 -13.51 6.01
C PHE A 135 7.39 -13.85 4.63
N LEU A 136 7.45 -15.13 4.23
CA LEU A 136 8.08 -15.52 2.97
C LEU A 136 7.08 -15.65 1.82
N GLY A 137 7.60 -15.55 0.61
CA GLY A 137 6.85 -15.82 -0.61
C GLY A 137 6.71 -17.34 -0.87
N PRO A 138 5.86 -17.73 -1.85
CA PRO A 138 5.50 -19.14 -2.06
C PRO A 138 6.72 -20.01 -2.36
N TRP A 139 7.66 -19.58 -3.19
CA TRP A 139 8.83 -20.38 -3.56
C TRP A 139 9.81 -20.59 -2.38
N MET A 140 10.00 -19.58 -1.52
CA MET A 140 10.85 -19.69 -0.32
C MET A 140 10.20 -20.60 0.73
N LEU A 141 8.87 -20.50 0.90
CA LEU A 141 8.12 -21.41 1.75
C LEU A 141 8.23 -22.83 1.23
N THR A 142 8.03 -23.07 -0.07
CA THR A 142 8.18 -24.40 -0.66
C THR A 142 9.59 -24.97 -0.48
N ALA A 143 10.63 -24.12 -0.62
CA ALA A 143 12.00 -24.53 -0.37
C ALA A 143 12.22 -24.97 1.08
N HIS A 144 11.69 -24.19 2.06
CA HIS A 144 11.74 -24.57 3.47
C HIS A 144 10.99 -25.89 3.73
N MET A 145 9.77 -26.06 3.21
CA MET A 145 8.98 -27.31 3.35
C MET A 145 9.70 -28.53 2.78
N LEU A 146 10.46 -28.39 1.69
CA LEU A 146 11.28 -29.49 1.14
C LEU A 146 12.50 -29.80 2.01
N LEU A 147 13.02 -28.85 2.76
CA LEU A 147 14.15 -29.04 3.67
C LEU A 147 13.75 -29.57 5.03
N THR A 148 12.53 -29.31 5.50
CA THR A 148 12.01 -29.80 6.79
C THR A 148 12.14 -31.33 6.98
N PRO A 149 11.69 -32.19 6.05
CA PRO A 149 11.88 -33.63 6.20
C PRO A 149 13.35 -34.07 6.16
N VAL A 150 14.21 -33.35 5.44
CA VAL A 150 15.64 -33.62 5.42
C VAL A 150 16.26 -33.31 6.79
N ALA A 151 15.93 -32.15 7.37
CA ALA A 151 16.39 -31.76 8.70
C ALA A 151 15.90 -32.76 9.78
N CYS A 152 14.62 -33.17 9.74
CA CYS A 152 14.08 -34.19 10.62
C CYS A 152 14.80 -35.55 10.45
N THR A 153 15.09 -35.96 9.23
CA THR A 153 15.78 -37.25 8.98
C THR A 153 17.19 -37.25 9.58
N ILE A 154 17.96 -36.15 9.35
CA ILE A 154 19.32 -36.05 9.91
C ILE A 154 19.28 -35.99 11.42
N ALA A 155 18.38 -35.17 11.99
CA ALA A 155 18.26 -34.97 13.44
C ALA A 155 17.88 -36.24 14.20
N LEU A 156 17.07 -37.15 13.59
CA LEU A 156 16.51 -38.32 14.24
C LEU A 156 17.19 -39.65 13.76
N TRP A 157 18.26 -39.55 12.95
CA TRP A 157 18.87 -40.71 12.31
C TRP A 157 19.24 -41.83 13.27
N ASP A 158 19.84 -41.52 14.41
CA ASP A 158 20.29 -42.44 15.45
C ASP A 158 19.22 -42.70 16.54
N SER A 159 18.03 -42.12 16.41
CA SER A 159 17.00 -42.24 17.46
C SER A 159 16.04 -43.40 17.28
N TYR A 160 16.18 -44.14 16.16
CA TYR A 160 15.31 -45.28 15.81
C TYR A 160 16.11 -46.45 15.30
N ASP A 161 15.84 -47.64 15.83
CA ASP A 161 16.48 -48.90 15.41
C ASP A 161 15.98 -49.34 14.03
N SER A 162 14.72 -48.98 13.70
CA SER A 162 14.08 -49.37 12.42
C SER A 162 14.01 -48.18 11.46
N ARG A 163 14.50 -48.37 10.23
CA ARG A 163 14.36 -47.39 9.13
C ARG A 163 12.90 -47.06 8.82
N ALA A 164 12.01 -48.08 8.92
CA ALA A 164 10.58 -47.87 8.73
C ALA A 164 9.98 -46.96 9.82
N ALA A 165 10.38 -47.13 11.09
CA ALA A 165 9.94 -46.30 12.18
C ALA A 165 10.44 -44.83 12.02
N LEU A 166 11.72 -44.63 11.63
CA LEU A 166 12.27 -43.33 11.29
C LEU A 166 11.47 -42.66 10.17
N LEU A 167 11.22 -43.38 9.07
CA LEU A 167 10.46 -42.84 7.92
C LEU A 167 9.05 -42.39 8.35
N ILE A 168 8.33 -43.25 9.09
CA ILE A 168 6.99 -42.89 9.59
C ILE A 168 7.06 -41.64 10.44
N GLN A 169 8.01 -41.55 11.39
CA GLN A 169 8.16 -40.40 12.25
C GLN A 169 8.46 -39.10 11.47
N VAL A 170 9.36 -39.17 10.48
CA VAL A 170 9.69 -38.04 9.61
C VAL A 170 8.48 -37.59 8.81
N LEU A 171 7.75 -38.53 8.19
CA LEU A 171 6.53 -38.22 7.43
C LEU A 171 5.46 -37.58 8.30
N VAL A 172 5.25 -38.09 9.51
CA VAL A 172 4.28 -37.48 10.44
C VAL A 172 4.73 -36.09 10.89
N SER A 173 5.97 -35.95 11.35
CA SER A 173 6.46 -34.67 11.88
C SER A 173 6.55 -33.60 10.81
N ALA A 174 7.21 -33.88 9.68
CA ALA A 174 7.33 -32.95 8.58
C ALA A 174 5.96 -32.65 7.95
N GLY A 175 5.13 -33.69 7.76
CA GLY A 175 3.78 -33.51 7.23
C GLY A 175 2.89 -32.62 8.10
N MET A 176 2.98 -32.74 9.43
CA MET A 176 2.26 -31.83 10.35
C MET A 176 2.79 -30.39 10.28
N LEU A 177 4.12 -30.21 10.30
CA LEU A 177 4.76 -28.89 10.19
C LEU A 177 4.42 -28.21 8.86
N ASP A 178 4.53 -28.94 7.77
CA ASP A 178 4.25 -28.43 6.43
C ASP A 178 2.77 -28.12 6.24
N SER A 179 1.88 -28.97 6.75
CA SER A 179 0.44 -28.72 6.73
C SER A 179 0.07 -27.46 7.54
N ALA A 180 0.67 -27.30 8.72
CA ALA A 180 0.48 -26.09 9.53
C ALA A 180 1.00 -24.84 8.80
N SER A 181 2.19 -24.91 8.20
CA SER A 181 2.79 -23.83 7.42
C SER A 181 1.92 -23.43 6.23
N LEU A 182 1.44 -24.41 5.47
CA LEU A 182 0.55 -24.18 4.35
C LEU A 182 -0.77 -23.55 4.80
N GLY A 183 -1.35 -24.05 5.90
CA GLY A 183 -2.57 -23.51 6.50
C GLY A 183 -2.42 -22.03 6.87
N VAL A 184 -1.33 -21.67 7.57
CA VAL A 184 -1.03 -20.29 7.95
C VAL A 184 -0.83 -19.40 6.72
N PHE A 185 -0.09 -19.88 5.72
CA PHE A 185 0.15 -19.15 4.48
C PHE A 185 -1.14 -18.90 3.68
N VAL A 186 -2.01 -19.89 3.56
CA VAL A 186 -3.31 -19.77 2.88
C VAL A 186 -4.21 -18.80 3.65
N LEU A 187 -4.28 -18.93 4.99
CA LEU A 187 -5.07 -18.05 5.84
C LEU A 187 -4.61 -16.59 5.72
N ARG A 188 -3.30 -16.33 5.80
CA ARG A 188 -2.72 -15.00 5.60
C ARG A 188 -3.13 -14.41 4.26
N ARG A 189 -2.97 -15.18 3.17
CA ARG A 189 -3.37 -14.72 1.82
C ARG A 189 -4.86 -14.45 1.72
N ARG A 190 -5.69 -15.24 2.37
CA ARG A 190 -7.14 -15.01 2.40
C ARG A 190 -7.49 -13.72 3.14
N ILE A 191 -6.88 -13.49 4.30
CA ILE A 191 -7.06 -12.25 5.07
C ILE A 191 -6.63 -11.03 4.25
N GLN A 192 -5.44 -11.07 3.61
CA GLN A 192 -4.96 -9.97 2.77
C GLN A 192 -5.91 -9.67 1.61
N ARG A 193 -6.46 -10.72 0.95
CA ARG A 193 -7.46 -10.53 -0.12
C ARG A 193 -8.76 -9.91 0.38
N LEU A 194 -9.24 -10.34 1.56
CA LEU A 194 -10.46 -9.79 2.15
C LEU A 194 -10.27 -8.31 2.55
N LEU A 195 -9.14 -7.97 3.16
CA LEU A 195 -8.80 -6.58 3.49
C LEU A 195 -8.73 -5.71 2.22
N ALA A 196 -8.01 -6.16 1.20
CA ALA A 196 -7.93 -5.45 -0.08
C ALA A 196 -9.30 -5.30 -0.76
N ALA A 197 -10.18 -6.32 -0.68
CA ALA A 197 -11.53 -6.22 -1.20
C ALA A 197 -12.39 -5.22 -0.41
N THR A 198 -12.22 -5.16 0.91
CA THR A 198 -12.92 -4.19 1.76
C THR A 198 -12.45 -2.76 1.47
N GLU A 199 -11.15 -2.54 1.34
CA GLU A 199 -10.58 -1.26 0.95
C GLU A 199 -11.04 -0.85 -0.45
N ALA A 200 -11.01 -1.78 -1.42
CA ALA A 200 -11.51 -1.54 -2.77
C ALA A 200 -13.03 -1.25 -2.80
N ALA A 201 -13.80 -1.75 -1.83
CA ALA A 201 -15.23 -1.45 -1.69
C ALA A 201 -15.50 -0.11 -0.99
N SER A 202 -14.52 0.47 -0.31
CA SER A 202 -14.65 1.77 0.34
C SER A 202 -15.01 2.87 -0.67
N ARG A 203 -15.85 3.79 -0.24
CA ARG A 203 -16.24 5.00 -0.98
C ARG A 203 -15.54 6.25 -0.44
N VAL A 204 -14.73 6.08 0.59
CA VAL A 204 -14.12 7.15 1.35
C VAL A 204 -12.61 6.96 1.36
N ASP A 205 -11.87 8.03 1.21
CA ASP A 205 -10.41 8.06 1.40
C ASP A 205 -10.08 7.99 2.90
N PRO A 206 -9.28 7.02 3.35
CA PRO A 206 -9.05 6.80 4.79
C PRO A 206 -8.24 7.89 5.46
N LEU A 207 -7.42 8.65 4.71
CA LEU A 207 -6.60 9.73 5.27
C LEU A 207 -7.43 11.00 5.51
N THR A 208 -8.23 11.39 4.52
CA THR A 208 -8.90 12.69 4.50
C THR A 208 -10.37 12.65 4.90
N GLY A 209 -11.00 11.48 4.88
CA GLY A 209 -12.44 11.32 5.08
C GLY A 209 -13.30 11.82 3.90
N LEU A 210 -12.69 12.35 2.84
CA LEU A 210 -13.39 12.70 1.62
C LEU A 210 -13.85 11.47 0.86
N HIS A 211 -14.77 11.64 -0.08
CA HIS A 211 -15.07 10.56 -1.02
C HIS A 211 -13.85 10.23 -1.88
N ASN A 212 -13.82 9.03 -2.45
CA ASN A 212 -12.78 8.62 -3.36
C ASN A 212 -13.25 8.66 -4.83
N ARG A 213 -12.33 8.39 -5.75
CA ARG A 213 -12.58 8.35 -7.20
C ARG A 213 -13.76 7.43 -7.57
N ARG A 214 -13.92 6.30 -6.87
CA ARG A 214 -15.00 5.35 -7.13
C ARG A 214 -16.37 5.96 -6.85
N TYR A 215 -16.52 6.65 -5.73
CA TYR A 215 -17.77 7.32 -5.38
C TYR A 215 -18.19 8.36 -6.42
N LEU A 216 -17.24 9.13 -6.97
CA LEU A 216 -17.53 10.07 -8.06
C LEU A 216 -18.15 9.36 -9.27
N ALA A 217 -17.55 8.23 -9.70
CA ALA A 217 -18.08 7.46 -10.84
C ALA A 217 -19.49 6.92 -10.58
N GLU A 218 -19.76 6.42 -9.36
CA GLU A 218 -21.08 5.91 -8.96
C GLU A 218 -22.14 7.02 -8.93
N GLN A 219 -21.77 8.25 -8.56
CA GLN A 219 -22.69 9.39 -8.52
C GLN A 219 -22.90 10.10 -9.86
N ALA A 220 -22.07 9.85 -10.85
CA ALA A 220 -22.12 10.52 -12.16
C ALA A 220 -23.53 10.50 -12.78
N SER A 221 -24.17 9.34 -12.85
CA SER A 221 -25.49 9.19 -13.43
C SER A 221 -26.58 10.00 -12.69
N ARG A 222 -26.46 10.15 -11.37
CA ARG A 222 -27.37 10.95 -10.56
C ARG A 222 -27.20 12.44 -10.88
N VAL A 223 -25.95 12.92 -10.87
CA VAL A 223 -25.64 14.34 -11.14
C VAL A 223 -26.05 14.73 -12.56
N TRP A 224 -25.78 13.90 -13.56
CA TRP A 224 -26.15 14.15 -14.95
C TRP A 224 -27.69 14.23 -15.13
N ARG A 225 -28.43 13.28 -14.56
CA ARG A 225 -29.91 13.31 -14.62
C ARG A 225 -30.49 14.54 -13.93
N GLN A 226 -29.94 14.91 -12.77
CA GLN A 226 -30.42 16.08 -12.02
C GLN A 226 -30.15 17.37 -12.81
N ALA A 227 -28.89 17.59 -13.26
CA ALA A 227 -28.51 18.78 -14.01
C ALA A 227 -29.35 18.95 -15.30
N ARG A 228 -29.66 17.83 -15.98
CA ARG A 228 -30.52 17.83 -17.17
C ARG A 228 -31.97 18.23 -16.84
N ARG A 229 -32.56 17.69 -15.75
CA ARG A 229 -33.90 18.06 -15.32
C ARG A 229 -34.02 19.53 -14.96
N ASP A 230 -32.98 20.06 -14.29
CA ASP A 230 -32.97 21.43 -13.81
C ASP A 230 -32.47 22.44 -14.86
N GLY A 231 -32.05 21.95 -16.05
CA GLY A 231 -31.50 22.79 -17.12
C GLY A 231 -30.16 23.43 -16.77
N THR A 232 -29.50 22.93 -15.72
CA THR A 232 -28.20 23.45 -15.24
C THR A 232 -27.01 22.80 -15.96
N ARG A 233 -25.81 23.27 -15.67
CA ARG A 233 -24.54 22.68 -16.11
C ARG A 233 -23.94 21.85 -15.00
N VAL A 234 -23.13 20.85 -15.37
CA VAL A 234 -22.22 20.19 -14.43
C VAL A 234 -20.87 20.87 -14.56
N ALA A 235 -20.33 21.29 -13.42
CA ALA A 235 -18.96 21.79 -13.28
C ALA A 235 -18.10 20.71 -12.64
N ALA A 236 -16.91 20.47 -13.18
CA ALA A 236 -15.84 19.77 -12.49
C ALA A 236 -14.70 20.74 -12.21
N MET A 237 -14.13 20.65 -11.02
CA MET A 237 -12.96 21.39 -10.58
C MET A 237 -11.91 20.39 -10.12
N VAL A 238 -10.71 20.47 -10.70
CA VAL A 238 -9.54 19.71 -10.26
C VAL A 238 -8.64 20.65 -9.50
N LEU A 239 -8.34 20.26 -8.27
CA LEU A 239 -7.56 21.00 -7.30
C LEU A 239 -6.27 20.22 -7.03
N ASP A 240 -5.12 20.86 -7.12
CA ASP A 240 -3.83 20.26 -6.80
C ASP A 240 -3.02 21.20 -5.91
N LEU A 241 -2.52 20.66 -4.79
CA LEU A 241 -1.82 21.45 -3.78
C LEU A 241 -0.44 21.88 -4.27
N ASP A 242 -0.22 23.18 -4.32
CA ASP A 242 1.02 23.75 -4.83
C ASP A 242 2.21 23.37 -3.95
N HIS A 243 3.27 22.84 -4.58
CA HIS A 243 4.51 22.47 -3.92
C HIS A 243 4.37 21.42 -2.79
N PHE A 244 3.30 20.63 -2.77
CA PHE A 244 3.04 19.67 -1.70
C PHE A 244 4.18 18.66 -1.53
N LYS A 245 4.81 18.22 -2.63
CA LYS A 245 6.01 17.40 -2.57
C LYS A 245 7.12 18.05 -1.74
N LYS A 246 7.33 19.38 -1.87
CA LYS A 246 8.33 20.10 -1.08
C LYS A 246 8.00 20.08 0.41
N VAL A 247 6.72 20.15 0.77
CA VAL A 247 6.28 20.00 2.16
C VAL A 247 6.69 18.63 2.70
N ASN A 248 6.41 17.57 1.95
CA ASN A 248 6.81 16.21 2.32
C ASN A 248 8.33 16.03 2.43
N ASP A 249 9.08 16.58 1.46
CA ASP A 249 10.54 16.42 1.39
C ASP A 249 11.25 17.19 2.54
N VAL A 250 10.70 18.33 2.97
CA VAL A 250 11.29 19.18 4.03
C VAL A 250 10.82 18.77 5.43
N HIS A 251 9.52 18.51 5.60
CA HIS A 251 8.90 18.32 6.92
C HIS A 251 8.48 16.87 7.19
N GLY A 252 8.60 15.98 6.21
CA GLY A 252 8.20 14.58 6.32
C GLY A 252 6.72 14.35 6.01
N HIS A 253 6.40 13.07 5.72
CA HIS A 253 5.04 12.67 5.31
C HIS A 253 3.96 12.93 6.36
N ALA A 254 4.29 12.84 7.66
CA ALA A 254 3.33 13.10 8.71
C ALA A 254 2.78 14.54 8.69
N VAL A 255 3.65 15.51 8.37
CA VAL A 255 3.23 16.92 8.19
C VAL A 255 2.41 17.07 6.90
N GLY A 256 2.81 16.41 5.82
CA GLY A 256 2.01 16.39 4.59
C GLY A 256 0.61 15.81 4.80
N ASP A 257 0.49 14.73 5.55
CA ASP A 257 -0.80 14.11 5.90
C ASP A 257 -1.67 15.07 6.73
N ALA A 258 -1.08 15.78 7.71
CA ALA A 258 -1.79 16.79 8.50
C ALA A 258 -2.28 17.97 7.63
N VAL A 259 -1.47 18.41 6.65
CA VAL A 259 -1.86 19.45 5.67
C VAL A 259 -3.04 18.95 4.82
N LEU A 260 -2.98 17.74 4.27
CA LEU A 260 -4.07 17.15 3.49
C LEU A 260 -5.37 17.07 4.29
N GLN A 261 -5.30 16.64 5.54
CA GLN A 261 -6.47 16.57 6.42
C GLN A 261 -7.04 17.96 6.72
N ALA A 262 -6.21 18.95 7.01
CA ALA A 262 -6.64 20.32 7.28
C ALA A 262 -7.32 20.93 6.06
N VAL A 263 -6.70 20.82 4.87
CA VAL A 263 -7.27 21.29 3.59
C VAL A 263 -8.58 20.58 3.28
N SER A 264 -8.66 19.28 3.48
CA SER A 264 -9.88 18.50 3.22
C SER A 264 -11.05 18.96 4.09
N ARG A 265 -10.82 19.23 5.37
CA ARG A 265 -11.83 19.80 6.28
C ARG A 265 -12.29 21.18 5.82
N SER A 266 -11.38 22.05 5.43
CA SER A 266 -11.69 23.41 4.94
C SER A 266 -12.51 23.36 3.64
N LEU A 267 -12.13 22.52 2.70
CA LEU A 267 -12.88 22.32 1.46
C LEU A 267 -14.29 21.76 1.72
N ALA A 268 -14.41 20.77 2.61
CA ALA A 268 -15.71 20.18 2.99
C ALA A 268 -16.65 21.21 3.62
N ALA A 269 -16.12 22.17 4.39
CA ALA A 269 -16.90 23.26 4.94
C ALA A 269 -17.30 24.33 3.90
N THR A 270 -16.58 24.40 2.76
CA THR A 270 -16.76 25.42 1.71
C THR A 270 -17.73 24.96 0.61
N VAL A 271 -17.77 23.68 0.27
CA VAL A 271 -18.67 23.11 -0.74
C VAL A 271 -20.10 23.03 -0.21
N ARG A 272 -21.07 22.98 -1.12
CA ARG A 272 -22.49 22.75 -0.75
C ARG A 272 -22.72 21.28 -0.45
N PRO A 273 -23.74 20.92 0.36
CA PRO A 273 -24.09 19.53 0.62
C PRO A 273 -24.44 18.72 -0.64
N ALA A 274 -24.87 19.39 -1.72
CA ALA A 274 -25.20 18.76 -2.99
C ALA A 274 -23.97 18.52 -3.89
N ASP A 275 -22.85 19.21 -3.63
CA ASP A 275 -21.63 19.05 -4.38
C ASP A 275 -20.90 17.76 -3.96
N LEU A 276 -20.26 17.11 -4.91
CA LEU A 276 -19.40 15.96 -4.65
C LEU A 276 -17.97 16.44 -4.43
N LEU A 277 -17.36 16.07 -3.32
CA LEU A 277 -15.98 16.36 -2.98
C LEU A 277 -15.25 15.05 -2.78
N ALA A 278 -14.20 14.81 -3.55
CA ALA A 278 -13.46 13.56 -3.52
C ALA A 278 -11.96 13.77 -3.71
N ARG A 279 -11.16 12.93 -3.04
CA ARG A 279 -9.73 12.81 -3.29
C ARG A 279 -9.50 11.74 -4.35
N THR A 280 -8.84 12.09 -5.45
CA THR A 280 -8.64 11.21 -6.62
C THR A 280 -7.20 10.74 -6.75
N GLY A 281 -6.25 11.43 -6.12
CA GLY A 281 -4.82 11.15 -6.15
C GLY A 281 -4.13 11.53 -4.84
N GLY A 282 -2.80 11.53 -4.85
CA GLY A 282 -1.99 11.87 -3.67
C GLY A 282 -2.30 13.23 -3.08
N GLU A 283 -2.23 14.27 -3.91
CA GLU A 283 -2.46 15.69 -3.55
C GLU A 283 -3.60 16.31 -4.37
N GLU A 284 -4.33 15.46 -5.12
CA GLU A 284 -5.39 15.86 -6.04
C GLU A 284 -6.77 15.66 -5.44
N ILE A 285 -7.57 16.71 -5.47
CA ILE A 285 -8.95 16.74 -4.99
C ILE A 285 -9.86 17.19 -6.13
N VAL A 286 -11.02 16.57 -6.26
CA VAL A 286 -12.01 16.90 -7.29
C VAL A 286 -13.31 17.33 -6.64
N VAL A 287 -13.86 18.44 -7.12
CA VAL A 287 -15.22 18.92 -6.79
C VAL A 287 -16.09 18.81 -8.04
N VAL A 288 -17.26 18.20 -7.88
CA VAL A 288 -18.27 18.15 -8.95
C VAL A 288 -19.58 18.71 -8.42
N GLY A 289 -20.06 19.77 -9.05
CA GLY A 289 -21.29 20.45 -8.65
C GLY A 289 -22.16 20.86 -9.82
N MET A 290 -23.40 21.18 -9.53
CA MET A 290 -24.32 21.76 -10.50
C MET A 290 -24.31 23.28 -10.40
N VAL A 291 -24.19 23.97 -11.53
CA VAL A 291 -24.11 25.44 -11.60
C VAL A 291 -25.05 25.98 -12.69
N GLY A 292 -25.62 27.15 -12.44
CA GLY A 292 -26.50 27.82 -13.40
C GLY A 292 -25.71 28.42 -14.55
N ASP A 293 -24.57 29.05 -14.25
CA ASP A 293 -23.75 29.75 -15.21
C ASP A 293 -22.24 29.57 -14.94
N PRO A 294 -21.38 29.96 -15.88
CA PRO A 294 -19.91 29.88 -15.74
C PRO A 294 -19.35 30.74 -14.61
N ASP A 295 -19.97 31.89 -14.30
CA ASP A 295 -19.48 32.80 -13.27
C ASP A 295 -19.72 32.22 -11.87
N GLU A 296 -20.80 31.44 -11.68
CA GLU A 296 -21.01 30.67 -10.46
C GLU A 296 -19.91 29.66 -10.21
N ALA A 297 -19.49 28.92 -11.26
CA ALA A 297 -18.37 27.98 -11.17
C ALA A 297 -17.06 28.71 -10.84
N ALA A 298 -16.80 29.85 -11.46
CA ALA A 298 -15.60 30.65 -11.18
C ALA A 298 -15.58 31.16 -9.73
N ARG A 299 -16.71 31.66 -9.25
CA ARG A 299 -16.86 32.08 -7.83
C ARG A 299 -16.65 30.94 -6.85
N LEU A 300 -17.18 29.75 -7.15
CA LEU A 300 -16.92 28.57 -6.31
C LEU A 300 -15.44 28.21 -6.31
N GLY A 301 -14.81 28.15 -7.48
CA GLY A 301 -13.37 27.89 -7.59
C GLY A 301 -12.53 28.87 -6.76
N GLU A 302 -12.84 30.17 -6.83
CA GLU A 302 -12.10 31.19 -6.06
C GLU A 302 -12.34 31.07 -4.54
N ARG A 303 -13.57 30.74 -4.11
CA ARG A 303 -13.85 30.45 -2.69
C ARG A 303 -13.04 29.26 -2.19
N LEU A 304 -12.93 28.18 -2.99
CA LEU A 304 -12.13 27.00 -2.64
C LEU A 304 -10.65 27.36 -2.55
N ARG A 305 -10.13 28.15 -3.51
CA ARG A 305 -8.75 28.62 -3.49
C ARG A 305 -8.43 29.41 -2.22
N ILE A 306 -9.28 30.38 -1.87
CA ILE A 306 -9.14 31.20 -0.67
C ILE A 306 -9.19 30.33 0.58
N ALA A 307 -10.14 29.42 0.69
CA ALA A 307 -10.29 28.50 1.82
C ALA A 307 -9.02 27.66 2.04
N VAL A 308 -8.37 27.19 0.97
CA VAL A 308 -7.09 26.47 1.08
C VAL A 308 -5.97 27.40 1.51
N ALA A 309 -5.85 28.58 0.90
CA ALA A 309 -4.78 29.56 1.22
C ALA A 309 -4.84 30.06 2.68
N GLU A 310 -6.05 30.13 3.26
CA GLU A 310 -6.27 30.51 4.66
C GLU A 310 -6.10 29.34 5.65
N THR A 311 -6.09 28.10 5.16
CA THR A 311 -5.95 26.91 6.01
C THR A 311 -4.56 26.82 6.62
N ARG A 312 -4.52 26.52 7.92
CA ARG A 312 -3.29 26.26 8.69
C ARG A 312 -3.45 24.94 9.45
N THR A 313 -2.39 24.16 9.53
CA THR A 313 -2.29 23.05 10.49
C THR A 313 -2.09 23.57 11.90
N GLU A 314 -2.21 22.72 12.90
CA GLU A 314 -1.92 23.08 14.31
C GLU A 314 -0.49 23.61 14.47
N ASP A 315 0.46 23.09 13.70
CA ASP A 315 1.85 23.52 13.68
C ASP A 315 2.12 24.73 12.75
N GLY A 316 1.06 25.35 12.19
CA GLY A 316 1.14 26.56 11.37
C GLY A 316 1.52 26.35 9.90
N HIS A 317 1.64 25.11 9.41
CA HIS A 317 1.92 24.84 7.99
C HIS A 317 0.75 25.21 7.10
N SER A 318 1.04 25.73 5.92
CA SER A 318 0.05 26.12 4.91
C SER A 318 0.52 25.80 3.50
N VAL A 319 -0.43 25.70 2.60
CA VAL A 319 -0.21 25.50 1.16
C VAL A 319 -1.17 26.36 0.36
N THR A 320 -0.85 26.61 -0.91
CA THR A 320 -1.81 27.15 -1.88
C THR A 320 -2.29 26.03 -2.81
N VAL A 321 -3.24 26.34 -3.67
CA VAL A 321 -3.85 25.38 -4.59
C VAL A 321 -4.01 25.97 -5.98
N SER A 322 -3.67 25.19 -6.99
CA SER A 322 -4.00 25.50 -8.38
C SER A 322 -5.29 24.75 -8.76
N ILE A 323 -6.27 25.47 -9.30
CA ILE A 323 -7.60 24.94 -9.60
C ILE A 323 -7.90 25.09 -11.08
N GLY A 324 -8.28 23.99 -11.74
CA GLY A 324 -8.83 24.02 -13.06
C GLY A 324 -10.32 23.77 -13.06
N VAL A 325 -11.06 24.50 -13.88
CA VAL A 325 -12.53 24.45 -13.96
C VAL A 325 -12.96 24.10 -15.38
N ALA A 326 -13.84 23.12 -15.51
CA ALA A 326 -14.50 22.77 -16.77
C ALA A 326 -16.01 22.61 -16.55
N LEU A 327 -16.78 22.93 -17.60
CA LEU A 327 -18.21 22.84 -17.58
C LEU A 327 -18.73 22.02 -18.76
N VAL A 328 -19.87 21.32 -18.54
CA VAL A 328 -20.62 20.65 -19.58
C VAL A 328 -22.12 20.85 -19.36
N ARG A 329 -22.91 20.93 -20.44
CA ARG A 329 -24.35 20.83 -20.38
C ARG A 329 -24.73 19.39 -20.73
N PRO A 330 -25.28 18.60 -19.78
CA PRO A 330 -25.70 17.23 -20.07
C PRO A 330 -26.77 17.17 -21.16
N VAL A 331 -26.64 16.20 -22.07
CA VAL A 331 -27.61 15.93 -23.13
C VAL A 331 -28.19 14.52 -22.99
N ASP A 332 -29.28 14.26 -23.72
CA ASP A 332 -29.89 12.92 -23.73
C ASP A 332 -28.96 11.92 -24.40
N GLY A 333 -28.87 10.73 -23.82
CA GLY A 333 -28.01 9.66 -24.30
C GLY A 333 -26.57 9.73 -23.83
N ASP A 334 -26.16 10.72 -23.02
CA ASP A 334 -24.83 10.77 -22.45
C ASP A 334 -24.52 9.52 -21.59
N ASP A 335 -23.37 8.88 -21.87
CA ASP A 335 -22.75 7.99 -20.90
C ASP A 335 -22.16 8.84 -19.76
N ALA A 336 -22.93 8.96 -18.67
CA ALA A 336 -22.60 9.86 -17.58
C ALA A 336 -21.23 9.56 -16.92
N PRO A 337 -20.83 8.30 -16.63
CA PRO A 337 -19.49 8.00 -16.13
C PRO A 337 -18.38 8.42 -17.09
N ALA A 338 -18.48 8.08 -18.38
CA ALA A 338 -17.49 8.48 -19.38
C ALA A 338 -17.44 10.00 -19.57
N SER A 339 -18.62 10.66 -19.51
CA SER A 339 -18.71 12.12 -19.63
C SER A 339 -18.14 12.85 -18.42
N LEU A 340 -18.27 12.26 -17.22
CA LEU A 340 -17.64 12.78 -16.00
C LEU A 340 -16.10 12.78 -16.13
N TRP A 341 -15.53 11.67 -16.55
CA TRP A 341 -14.06 11.60 -16.68
C TRP A 341 -13.53 12.55 -17.74
N ARG A 342 -14.19 12.64 -18.90
CA ARG A 342 -13.84 13.65 -19.92
C ARG A 342 -13.96 15.09 -19.40
N LEU A 343 -14.91 15.36 -18.50
CA LEU A 343 -15.04 16.67 -17.89
C LEU A 343 -13.92 16.94 -16.89
N ILE A 344 -13.54 15.95 -16.09
CA ILE A 344 -12.41 16.01 -15.16
C ILE A 344 -11.09 16.20 -15.94
N ASP A 345 -10.84 15.44 -17.01
CA ASP A 345 -9.64 15.58 -17.86
C ASP A 345 -9.50 17.02 -18.42
N ARG A 346 -10.64 17.63 -18.76
CA ARG A 346 -10.64 19.03 -19.22
C ARG A 346 -10.34 20.02 -18.08
N ALA A 347 -10.86 19.75 -16.90
CA ALA A 347 -10.55 20.54 -15.70
C ALA A 347 -9.07 20.39 -15.31
N ASP A 348 -8.51 19.17 -15.42
CA ASP A 348 -7.08 18.91 -15.19
C ASP A 348 -6.19 19.70 -16.15
N ALA A 349 -6.51 19.73 -17.43
CA ALA A 349 -5.79 20.57 -18.40
C ALA A 349 -5.82 22.07 -18.02
N ALA A 350 -6.95 22.57 -17.49
CA ALA A 350 -7.03 23.94 -16.98
C ALA A 350 -6.19 24.13 -15.70
N MET A 351 -6.20 23.18 -14.81
CA MET A 351 -5.39 23.19 -13.58
C MET A 351 -3.88 23.25 -13.92
N TYR A 352 -3.46 22.47 -14.92
CA TYR A 352 -2.08 22.53 -15.39
C TYR A 352 -1.71 23.93 -15.93
N GLU A 353 -2.61 24.64 -16.65
CA GLU A 353 -2.39 26.03 -17.05
C GLU A 353 -2.33 26.98 -15.84
N ALA A 354 -3.13 26.76 -14.80
CA ALA A 354 -3.02 27.51 -13.54
C ALA A 354 -1.62 27.36 -12.92
N LYS A 355 -1.09 26.14 -12.88
CA LYS A 355 0.27 25.85 -12.40
C LYS A 355 1.36 26.56 -13.19
N ARG A 356 1.26 26.53 -14.54
CA ARG A 356 2.23 27.19 -15.43
C ARG A 356 2.17 28.72 -15.32
N SER A 357 1.01 29.28 -15.06
CA SER A 357 0.79 30.72 -14.99
C SER A 357 1.17 31.36 -13.65
N GLY A 358 1.78 30.59 -12.72
CA GLY A 358 2.30 31.10 -11.44
C GLY A 358 1.62 30.56 -10.20
N ARG A 359 0.80 29.48 -10.33
CA ARG A 359 0.10 28.82 -9.22
C ARG A 359 -0.88 29.70 -8.45
N ASP A 360 -1.43 29.22 -7.35
CA ASP A 360 -2.38 29.91 -6.45
C ASP A 360 -3.45 30.67 -7.24
N ARG A 361 -4.15 29.97 -8.13
CA ARG A 361 -5.16 30.56 -8.99
C ARG A 361 -6.16 29.55 -9.55
N VAL A 362 -7.26 30.10 -10.04
CA VAL A 362 -8.28 29.38 -10.79
C VAL A 362 -8.06 29.64 -12.28
N ALA A 363 -8.04 28.58 -13.11
CA ALA A 363 -8.10 28.64 -14.55
C ALA A 363 -9.34 27.90 -15.07
N ALA A 364 -9.98 28.44 -16.07
CA ALA A 364 -11.16 27.83 -16.68
C ALA A 364 -10.95 27.67 -18.20
N ILE A 365 -11.33 26.49 -18.72
CA ILE A 365 -11.41 26.31 -20.18
C ILE A 365 -12.66 27.04 -20.64
N ARG A 366 -12.48 28.16 -21.34
CA ARG A 366 -13.56 28.81 -22.08
C ARG A 366 -13.93 27.90 -23.26
N LEU A 367 -15.17 27.39 -23.29
CA LEU A 367 -15.68 26.80 -24.51
C LEU A 367 -15.64 27.85 -25.63
N PRO A 368 -15.12 27.52 -26.83
CA PRO A 368 -15.30 28.41 -27.98
C PRO A 368 -16.80 28.64 -28.11
N HIS A 369 -17.20 29.92 -28.12
CA HIS A 369 -18.60 30.27 -28.47
C HIS A 369 -18.92 29.59 -29.79
N PRO A 370 -20.09 28.90 -29.94
CA PRO A 370 -20.53 28.49 -31.27
C PRO A 370 -20.57 29.77 -32.10
N ARG A 371 -19.74 29.83 -33.15
CA ARG A 371 -19.80 30.93 -34.10
C ARG A 371 -21.25 30.99 -34.61
N ARG A 372 -21.96 32.10 -34.26
CA ARG A 372 -23.23 32.39 -34.91
C ARG A 372 -23.01 32.23 -36.40
N ALA A 373 -23.72 31.27 -37.02
CA ALA A 373 -23.74 31.15 -38.45
C ALA A 373 -24.09 32.53 -38.99
N ARG A 374 -23.20 33.15 -39.78
CA ARG A 374 -23.52 34.38 -40.48
C ARG A 374 -24.67 34.05 -41.37
N HIS A 375 -25.83 34.64 -41.09
CA HIS A 375 -26.92 34.67 -42.04
C HIS A 375 -26.37 35.40 -43.27
N THR A 376 -26.12 34.66 -44.31
CA THR A 376 -25.92 35.26 -45.66
C THR A 376 -27.31 35.68 -46.12
N PRO A 377 -27.52 36.99 -46.39
CA PRO A 377 -28.81 37.40 -46.98
C PRO A 377 -28.93 36.76 -48.37
N ALA A 378 -30.05 36.11 -48.60
CA ALA A 378 -30.40 35.65 -49.95
C ALA A 378 -30.46 36.87 -50.86
N THR A 379 -29.60 36.91 -51.87
CA THR A 379 -29.68 37.89 -52.96
C THR A 379 -30.84 37.45 -53.85
N ASP A 380 -31.96 38.18 -53.76
CA ASP A 380 -33.01 38.11 -54.76
C ASP A 380 -32.39 38.52 -56.08
N ALA A 381 -32.38 37.61 -57.06
CA ALA A 381 -32.12 37.90 -58.48
C ALA A 381 -33.45 37.76 -59.22
N VAL A 382 -33.79 38.88 -59.85
CA VAL A 382 -34.90 39.08 -60.79
C VAL A 382 -34.72 38.19 -62.02
#